data_2eef12ae65bee8c9df674fdc02aedaee
#
_entry.id   2eef12ae65bee8c9df674fdc02aedaee
#
_cell.length_a   1.000
_cell.length_b   1.000
_cell.length_c   1.000
_cell.angle_alpha   90.00
_cell.angle_beta   90.00
_cell.angle_gamma   90.00
#
_symmetry.space_group_name_H-M   'P 1'
#
loop_
_entity.id
_entity.type
_entity.pdbx_description
1 polymer ?
#
loop_
_entity_poly.entity_id
_entity_poly.type
_entity_poly.pdbx_seq_one_letter_code
_entity_poly.pdbx_strand_id
1 'polypeptide(L)'
;MLNNREGRRVAVIVNDMSEVNIDADHIRADTELSRTDETLVEMSNGCICCTLRENLLDEVRRLSAAGRFDYLLIESTGISEPLPVAATFDFRDEFGESLSDVARLDTMVTVVDAVNLLNDFSSHDFLRDRGEVMGEEDERSLVHLLTDQIEFADVVILNKVSDARPAQVDAARKIIRSLNADAEIIETNRSEVAAEKILNTGLFDFDKAHEHPMWAKELYGFSDHVPETEEYGVSSYVYRERQPFIPEKILAALNGDLPGVIRAKGHFWISTRPDWVAEFSLAGALSSVKPMGTWWASVARENWPDHNGVDAYVQAHWQEPWGDRRQELVFIGSGIDWNALKAKLDACLVPISMASSPSALPLDMPDPFPIWRRSEEAA
;
A
#
# COMPACT_ATOMS: atom_id res chain seq x y z
N MET A 1 -19.42 17.85 -0.27
CA MET A 1 -18.63 18.72 -1.17
C MET A 1 -19.53 19.50 -2.09
N LEU A 2 -20.36 18.89 -2.92
CA LEU A 2 -21.25 19.59 -3.86
C LEU A 2 -22.20 20.58 -3.19
N ASN A 3 -22.52 20.39 -1.91
CA ASN A 3 -23.32 21.32 -1.12
C ASN A 3 -22.49 22.39 -0.37
N ASN A 4 -21.16 22.32 -0.40
CA ASN A 4 -20.28 23.26 0.29
C ASN A 4 -19.97 24.44 -0.65
N ARG A 5 -20.70 25.55 -0.50
CA ARG A 5 -20.68 26.70 -1.40
C ARG A 5 -19.73 27.81 -0.96
N GLU A 6 -18.48 27.48 -0.67
CA GLU A 6 -17.48 28.51 -0.37
C GLU A 6 -17.00 29.29 -1.63
N GLY A 7 -17.79 29.24 -2.70
CA GLY A 7 -17.49 29.95 -3.94
C GLY A 7 -16.47 29.24 -4.84
N ARG A 8 -16.10 28.01 -4.54
CA ARG A 8 -15.18 27.19 -5.36
C ARG A 8 -15.96 26.44 -6.43
N ARG A 9 -15.43 26.42 -7.66
CA ARG A 9 -16.01 25.68 -8.79
C ARG A 9 -15.35 24.31 -8.86
N VAL A 10 -16.12 23.28 -8.47
CA VAL A 10 -15.62 21.90 -8.36
C VAL A 10 -16.26 21.02 -9.43
N ALA A 11 -15.45 20.31 -10.20
CA ALA A 11 -15.90 19.18 -11.01
C ALA A 11 -15.70 17.89 -10.21
N VAL A 12 -16.61 16.93 -10.36
CA VAL A 12 -16.54 15.64 -9.69
C VAL A 12 -16.60 14.54 -10.72
N ILE A 13 -15.63 13.65 -10.70
CA ILE A 13 -15.64 12.38 -11.44
C ILE A 13 -15.96 11.30 -10.42
N VAL A 14 -17.05 10.56 -10.65
CA VAL A 14 -17.43 9.41 -9.85
C VAL A 14 -17.26 8.16 -10.71
N ASN A 15 -16.52 7.20 -10.20
CA ASN A 15 -16.37 5.90 -10.80
C ASN A 15 -17.04 4.86 -9.92
N ASP A 16 -18.13 4.26 -10.41
CA ASP A 16 -18.81 3.16 -9.77
C ASP A 16 -18.79 1.94 -10.69
N MET A 17 -18.54 0.76 -10.10
CA MET A 17 -18.54 -0.52 -10.83
C MET A 17 -19.93 -1.15 -10.90
N SER A 18 -20.94 -0.59 -10.25
CA SER A 18 -22.31 -1.08 -10.31
C SER A 18 -22.96 -0.80 -11.68
N GLU A 19 -23.83 -1.71 -12.14
CA GLU A 19 -24.65 -1.51 -13.35
C GLU A 19 -25.58 -0.28 -13.22
N VAL A 20 -25.85 0.13 -11.98
CA VAL A 20 -26.63 1.31 -11.62
C VAL A 20 -25.77 2.19 -10.72
N ASN A 21 -25.36 3.34 -11.21
CA ASN A 21 -24.55 4.29 -10.43
C ASN A 21 -25.44 4.99 -9.38
N ILE A 22 -25.61 4.31 -8.23
CA ILE A 22 -26.48 4.74 -7.13
C ILE A 22 -25.97 6.05 -6.54
N ASP A 23 -24.67 6.24 -6.48
CA ASP A 23 -24.04 7.43 -5.91
C ASP A 23 -24.28 8.67 -6.79
N ALA A 24 -24.18 8.52 -8.10
CA ALA A 24 -24.51 9.58 -9.04
C ALA A 24 -26.02 9.92 -9.00
N ASP A 25 -26.89 8.92 -8.87
CA ASP A 25 -28.34 9.14 -8.74
C ASP A 25 -28.71 9.82 -7.42
N HIS A 26 -28.05 9.48 -6.32
CA HIS A 26 -28.21 10.17 -5.04
C HIS A 26 -27.76 11.63 -5.12
N ILE A 27 -26.59 11.88 -5.72
CA ILE A 27 -26.08 13.23 -5.94
C ILE A 27 -27.05 14.06 -6.79
N ARG A 28 -27.67 13.45 -7.81
CA ARG A 28 -28.68 14.13 -8.65
C ARG A 28 -29.99 14.36 -7.93
N ALA A 29 -30.41 13.45 -7.04
CA ALA A 29 -31.68 13.54 -6.33
C ALA A 29 -31.64 14.52 -5.15
N ASP A 30 -30.52 14.58 -4.42
CA ASP A 30 -30.37 15.47 -3.26
C ASP A 30 -29.97 16.90 -3.63
N THR A 31 -29.54 17.11 -4.85
CA THR A 31 -29.21 18.44 -5.35
C THR A 31 -30.38 18.99 -6.17
N GLU A 32 -31.14 19.93 -5.59
CA GLU A 32 -31.64 21.08 -6.36
C GLU A 32 -30.38 21.83 -6.85
N LEU A 33 -29.60 21.18 -7.71
CA LEU A 33 -28.36 21.68 -8.26
C LEU A 33 -28.66 23.00 -8.95
N SER A 34 -28.09 24.03 -8.43
CA SER A 34 -27.97 25.31 -9.14
C SER A 34 -27.29 25.03 -10.46
N ARG A 35 -28.03 25.08 -11.54
CA ARG A 35 -27.74 24.59 -12.90
C ARG A 35 -26.55 25.22 -13.61
N THR A 36 -25.66 25.95 -12.92
CA THR A 36 -24.72 26.83 -13.59
C THR A 36 -23.24 26.55 -13.37
N ASP A 37 -22.82 25.89 -12.27
CA ASP A 37 -21.40 25.90 -11.90
C ASP A 37 -20.76 24.54 -11.51
N GLU A 38 -21.52 23.44 -11.56
CA GLU A 38 -21.01 22.12 -11.16
C GLU A 38 -21.20 21.10 -12.29
N THR A 39 -20.23 20.25 -12.51
CA THR A 39 -20.30 19.15 -13.49
C THR A 39 -20.00 17.85 -12.79
N LEU A 40 -20.96 16.94 -12.81
CA LEU A 40 -20.78 15.54 -12.43
C LEU A 40 -20.49 14.74 -13.70
N VAL A 41 -19.39 14.04 -13.72
CA VAL A 41 -19.01 13.13 -14.79
C VAL A 41 -19.04 11.71 -14.25
N GLU A 42 -19.81 10.87 -14.89
CA GLU A 42 -19.90 9.45 -14.54
C GLU A 42 -18.99 8.64 -15.46
N MET A 43 -18.18 7.80 -14.86
CA MET A 43 -17.40 6.79 -15.58
C MET A 43 -17.92 5.42 -15.17
N SER A 44 -18.40 4.65 -16.12
CA SER A 44 -18.94 3.30 -15.91
C SER A 44 -18.12 2.26 -16.67
N ASN A 45 -18.15 1.01 -16.21
CA ASN A 45 -17.56 -0.16 -16.85
C ASN A 45 -16.05 -0.38 -16.66
N GLY A 46 -15.51 -0.12 -15.48
CA GLY A 46 -14.16 -0.55 -15.15
C GLY A 46 -13.50 0.25 -14.01
N CYS A 47 -12.33 -0.20 -13.57
CA CYS A 47 -11.55 0.51 -12.57
C CYS A 47 -10.68 1.59 -13.24
N ILE A 48 -10.62 2.78 -12.64
CA ILE A 48 -9.76 3.89 -13.09
C ILE A 48 -8.30 3.45 -13.22
N CYS A 49 -7.84 2.54 -12.37
CA CYS A 49 -6.44 2.12 -12.34
C CYS A 49 -5.98 1.32 -13.57
N CYS A 50 -6.87 0.58 -14.23
CA CYS A 50 -6.47 -0.33 -15.30
C CYS A 50 -7.22 -0.11 -16.61
N THR A 51 -8.55 -0.06 -16.56
CA THR A 51 -9.40 -0.13 -17.78
C THR A 51 -9.82 1.26 -18.26
N LEU A 52 -9.92 2.25 -17.36
CA LEU A 52 -10.42 3.58 -17.66
C LEU A 52 -9.33 4.66 -17.65
N ARG A 53 -8.05 4.27 -17.65
CA ARG A 53 -6.94 5.21 -17.58
C ARG A 53 -6.99 6.24 -18.74
N GLU A 54 -7.15 5.77 -19.97
CA GLU A 54 -7.24 6.65 -21.14
C GLU A 54 -8.46 7.56 -21.05
N ASN A 55 -9.61 7.03 -20.64
CA ASN A 55 -10.83 7.81 -20.46
C ASN A 55 -10.66 8.88 -19.37
N LEU A 56 -9.97 8.58 -18.28
CA LEU A 56 -9.64 9.55 -17.24
C LEU A 56 -8.74 10.66 -17.78
N LEU A 57 -7.70 10.30 -18.56
CA LEU A 57 -6.81 11.26 -19.20
C LEU A 57 -7.58 12.25 -20.08
N ASP A 58 -8.45 11.73 -20.96
CA ASP A 58 -9.26 12.56 -21.87
C ASP A 58 -10.23 13.45 -21.11
N GLU A 59 -10.87 12.93 -20.06
CA GLU A 59 -11.86 13.67 -19.30
C GLU A 59 -11.21 14.81 -18.49
N VAL A 60 -10.08 14.55 -17.83
CA VAL A 60 -9.33 15.59 -17.10
C VAL A 60 -8.85 16.67 -18.04
N ARG A 61 -8.31 16.31 -19.22
CA ARG A 61 -7.92 17.28 -20.26
C ARG A 61 -9.11 18.13 -20.72
N ARG A 62 -10.26 17.48 -20.95
CA ARG A 62 -11.50 18.16 -21.36
C ARG A 62 -11.98 19.15 -20.30
N LEU A 63 -12.00 18.76 -19.04
CA LEU A 63 -12.43 19.62 -17.94
C LEU A 63 -11.46 20.79 -17.73
N SER A 64 -10.16 20.56 -17.84
CA SER A 64 -9.14 21.60 -17.77
C SER A 64 -9.28 22.60 -18.92
N ALA A 65 -9.44 22.13 -20.16
CA ALA A 65 -9.62 22.98 -21.34
C ALA A 65 -10.88 23.86 -21.27
N ALA A 66 -11.92 23.40 -20.56
CA ALA A 66 -13.13 24.20 -20.37
C ALA A 66 -12.90 25.46 -19.54
N GLY A 67 -11.86 25.53 -18.70
CA GLY A 67 -11.48 26.68 -17.88
C GLY A 67 -12.55 27.13 -16.86
N ARG A 68 -13.49 26.23 -16.53
CA ARG A 68 -14.66 26.54 -15.71
C ARG A 68 -14.48 26.13 -14.24
N PHE A 69 -13.53 25.24 -13.95
CA PHE A 69 -13.35 24.61 -12.65
C PHE A 69 -12.02 25.02 -12.02
N ASP A 70 -12.02 25.14 -10.71
CA ASP A 70 -10.83 25.43 -9.89
C ASP A 70 -10.26 24.14 -9.31
N TYR A 71 -11.15 23.14 -9.10
CA TYR A 71 -10.83 21.84 -8.50
C TYR A 71 -11.50 20.70 -9.24
N LEU A 72 -10.81 19.59 -9.25
CA LEU A 72 -11.34 18.29 -9.67
C LEU A 72 -11.28 17.33 -8.48
N LEU A 73 -12.42 16.76 -8.11
CA LEU A 73 -12.53 15.66 -7.17
C LEU A 73 -12.75 14.37 -7.96
N ILE A 74 -11.92 13.38 -7.71
CA ILE A 74 -12.05 12.05 -8.31
C ILE A 74 -12.40 11.09 -7.19
N GLU A 75 -13.57 10.46 -7.28
CA GLU A 75 -13.98 9.36 -6.41
C GLU A 75 -13.75 8.05 -7.15
N SER A 76 -12.84 7.26 -6.65
CA SER A 76 -12.60 5.91 -7.14
C SER A 76 -13.46 4.91 -6.38
N THR A 77 -13.73 3.74 -6.98
CA THR A 77 -14.45 2.66 -6.29
C THR A 77 -13.71 2.25 -5.01
N GLY A 78 -14.46 1.76 -4.01
CA GLY A 78 -13.88 1.28 -2.75
C GLY A 78 -12.83 0.18 -2.91
N ILE A 79 -12.76 -0.46 -4.08
CA ILE A 79 -11.78 -1.50 -4.42
C ILE A 79 -10.64 -1.02 -5.33
N SER A 80 -10.48 0.27 -5.51
CA SER A 80 -9.36 0.87 -6.27
C SER A 80 -8.10 0.95 -5.44
N GLU A 81 -6.98 0.58 -6.05
CA GLU A 81 -5.65 0.83 -5.51
C GLU A 81 -5.26 2.30 -5.77
N PRO A 82 -4.79 3.02 -4.75
CA PRO A 82 -4.50 4.46 -4.89
C PRO A 82 -3.28 4.77 -5.76
N LEU A 83 -2.22 3.96 -5.67
CA LEU A 83 -0.96 4.20 -6.38
C LEU A 83 -1.12 4.23 -7.91
N PRO A 84 -1.80 3.29 -8.58
CA PRO A 84 -2.00 3.35 -10.01
C PRO A 84 -2.78 4.59 -10.46
N VAL A 85 -3.72 5.07 -9.64
CA VAL A 85 -4.48 6.30 -9.93
C VAL A 85 -3.55 7.52 -9.84
N ALA A 86 -2.76 7.63 -8.78
CA ALA A 86 -1.79 8.71 -8.61
C ALA A 86 -0.72 8.69 -9.73
N ALA A 87 -0.20 7.50 -10.07
CA ALA A 87 0.78 7.33 -11.14
C ALA A 87 0.26 7.77 -12.51
N THR A 88 -1.07 7.75 -12.74
CA THR A 88 -1.66 8.24 -13.98
C THR A 88 -1.43 9.74 -14.17
N PHE A 89 -1.32 10.50 -13.08
CA PHE A 89 -1.03 11.95 -13.15
C PHE A 89 0.43 12.25 -13.47
N ASP A 90 1.37 11.40 -13.07
CA ASP A 90 2.81 11.62 -13.29
C ASP A 90 3.31 10.99 -14.60
N PHE A 91 2.60 10.01 -15.13
CA PHE A 91 2.98 9.33 -16.36
C PHE A 91 3.04 10.31 -17.54
N ARG A 92 4.14 10.23 -18.31
CA ARG A 92 4.29 10.95 -19.58
C ARG A 92 4.08 9.99 -20.75
N ASP A 93 3.25 10.41 -21.68
CA ASP A 93 3.00 9.65 -22.91
C ASP A 93 4.19 9.73 -23.88
N GLU A 94 4.06 9.11 -25.06
CA GLU A 94 5.08 9.11 -26.11
C GLU A 94 5.39 10.50 -26.69
N PHE A 95 4.52 11.49 -26.46
CA PHE A 95 4.71 12.90 -26.84
C PHE A 95 5.32 13.73 -25.70
N GLY A 96 5.56 13.11 -24.55
CA GLY A 96 6.07 13.77 -23.35
C GLY A 96 5.02 14.56 -22.58
N GLU A 97 3.71 14.42 -22.88
CA GLU A 97 2.61 15.08 -22.19
C GLU A 97 2.17 14.28 -20.95
N SER A 98 1.81 14.99 -19.89
CA SER A 98 1.33 14.42 -18.62
C SER A 98 0.07 15.12 -18.16
N LEU A 99 -0.76 14.44 -17.33
CA LEU A 99 -1.85 15.11 -16.64
C LEU A 99 -1.35 16.18 -15.66
N SER A 100 -0.16 16.02 -15.09
CA SER A 100 0.46 17.04 -14.22
C SER A 100 0.65 18.38 -14.93
N ASP A 101 0.68 18.41 -16.26
CA ASP A 101 0.80 19.65 -17.04
C ASP A 101 -0.50 20.47 -17.02
N VAL A 102 -1.66 19.84 -16.72
CA VAL A 102 -2.99 20.48 -16.75
C VAL A 102 -3.73 20.41 -15.40
N ALA A 103 -3.41 19.45 -14.54
CA ALA A 103 -4.03 19.28 -13.24
C ALA A 103 -3.03 18.68 -12.24
N ARG A 104 -2.75 19.41 -11.17
CA ARG A 104 -1.86 18.94 -10.11
C ARG A 104 -2.62 18.09 -9.10
N LEU A 105 -2.12 16.89 -8.81
CA LEU A 105 -2.62 16.09 -7.69
C LEU A 105 -2.30 16.83 -6.38
N ASP A 106 -3.32 17.09 -5.57
CA ASP A 106 -3.24 17.95 -4.39
C ASP A 106 -3.26 17.16 -3.08
N THR A 107 -4.13 16.15 -3.00
CA THR A 107 -4.36 15.39 -1.76
C THR A 107 -4.94 14.02 -2.09
N MET A 108 -4.37 12.98 -1.49
CA MET A 108 -4.96 11.64 -1.46
C MET A 108 -5.77 11.47 -0.17
N VAL A 109 -7.05 11.18 -0.32
CA VAL A 109 -7.99 11.06 0.81
C VAL A 109 -8.55 9.65 0.88
N THR A 110 -8.45 9.03 2.04
CA THR A 110 -9.07 7.72 2.32
C THR A 110 -10.15 7.87 3.38
N VAL A 111 -11.33 7.28 3.15
CA VAL A 111 -12.44 7.27 4.11
C VAL A 111 -12.48 5.90 4.79
N VAL A 112 -12.40 5.90 6.12
CA VAL A 112 -12.39 4.70 6.95
C VAL A 112 -13.61 4.67 7.86
N ASP A 113 -14.29 3.54 7.92
CA ASP A 113 -15.43 3.29 8.80
C ASP A 113 -14.95 2.84 10.19
N ALA A 114 -15.09 3.69 11.21
CA ALA A 114 -14.69 3.39 12.58
C ALA A 114 -15.41 2.20 13.21
N VAL A 115 -16.63 1.88 12.73
CA VAL A 115 -17.42 0.75 13.24
C VAL A 115 -16.89 -0.58 12.70
N ASN A 116 -16.55 -0.60 11.40
CA ASN A 116 -16.26 -1.85 10.67
C ASN A 116 -14.76 -2.15 10.52
N LEU A 117 -13.87 -1.14 10.60
CA LEU A 117 -12.44 -1.31 10.32
C LEU A 117 -11.81 -2.51 11.02
N LEU A 118 -12.10 -2.73 12.31
CA LEU A 118 -11.52 -3.84 13.06
C LEU A 118 -11.95 -5.20 12.52
N ASN A 119 -13.21 -5.32 12.12
CA ASN A 119 -13.75 -6.55 11.55
C ASN A 119 -13.14 -6.82 10.17
N ASP A 120 -13.08 -5.77 9.34
CA ASP A 120 -12.51 -5.86 7.99
C ASP A 120 -11.02 -6.15 8.04
N PHE A 121 -10.29 -5.52 8.97
CA PHE A 121 -8.86 -5.73 9.14
C PHE A 121 -8.51 -7.10 9.70
N SER A 122 -9.43 -7.73 10.43
CA SER A 122 -9.30 -9.09 10.94
C SER A 122 -9.92 -10.16 10.01
N SER A 123 -10.46 -9.76 8.86
CA SER A 123 -11.11 -10.66 7.91
C SER A 123 -10.07 -11.42 7.08
N HIS A 124 -10.45 -12.65 6.70
CA HIS A 124 -9.73 -13.46 5.70
C HIS A 124 -10.43 -13.40 4.33
N ASP A 125 -11.41 -12.51 4.17
CA ASP A 125 -12.21 -12.43 2.96
C ASP A 125 -11.36 -11.90 1.78
N PHE A 126 -11.54 -12.53 0.64
CA PHE A 126 -11.16 -11.96 -0.64
C PHE A 126 -12.28 -11.04 -1.14
N LEU A 127 -11.95 -10.08 -2.01
CA LEU A 127 -12.95 -9.18 -2.59
C LEU A 127 -14.06 -9.93 -3.28
N ARG A 128 -13.73 -11.05 -3.94
CA ARG A 128 -14.73 -11.94 -4.58
C ARG A 128 -15.75 -12.52 -3.60
N ASP A 129 -15.36 -12.78 -2.35
CA ASP A 129 -16.25 -13.37 -1.34
C ASP A 129 -17.32 -12.36 -0.88
N ARG A 130 -17.05 -11.07 -1.10
CA ARG A 130 -18.01 -9.97 -0.85
C ARG A 130 -18.73 -9.48 -2.10
N GLY A 131 -18.46 -10.09 -3.27
CA GLY A 131 -19.04 -9.67 -4.55
C GLY A 131 -18.40 -8.41 -5.13
N GLU A 132 -17.27 -7.98 -4.60
CA GLU A 132 -16.55 -6.76 -4.97
C GLU A 132 -15.30 -7.12 -5.79
N VAL A 133 -15.47 -7.51 -7.06
CA VAL A 133 -14.37 -7.98 -7.91
C VAL A 133 -14.19 -7.10 -9.14
N MET A 134 -12.95 -6.91 -9.58
CA MET A 134 -12.63 -6.29 -10.87
C MET A 134 -12.66 -7.27 -12.05
N GLY A 135 -12.91 -8.56 -11.79
CA GLY A 135 -12.96 -9.64 -12.78
C GLY A 135 -12.91 -11.01 -12.11
N GLU A 136 -13.09 -12.08 -12.87
CA GLU A 136 -13.12 -13.46 -12.35
C GLU A 136 -11.77 -13.91 -11.74
N GLU A 137 -10.67 -13.26 -12.08
CA GLU A 137 -9.32 -13.56 -11.62
C GLU A 137 -8.83 -12.63 -10.48
N ASP A 138 -9.72 -11.81 -9.89
CA ASP A 138 -9.35 -10.93 -8.80
C ASP A 138 -9.12 -11.71 -7.49
N GLU A 139 -7.86 -11.90 -7.13
CA GLU A 139 -7.43 -12.60 -5.92
C GLU A 139 -7.03 -11.63 -4.78
N ARG A 140 -7.33 -10.34 -4.91
CA ARG A 140 -7.01 -9.37 -3.87
C ARG A 140 -7.85 -9.61 -2.63
N SER A 141 -7.24 -9.45 -1.47
CA SER A 141 -7.94 -9.50 -0.20
C SER A 141 -8.36 -8.10 0.24
N LEU A 142 -9.49 -8.04 0.93
CA LEU A 142 -10.01 -6.80 1.49
C LEU A 142 -8.98 -6.10 2.38
N VAL A 143 -8.30 -6.84 3.25
CA VAL A 143 -7.36 -6.27 4.22
C VAL A 143 -6.11 -5.68 3.56
N HIS A 144 -5.60 -6.29 2.49
CA HIS A 144 -4.47 -5.71 1.75
C HIS A 144 -4.85 -4.40 1.08
N LEU A 145 -6.03 -4.37 0.45
CA LEU A 145 -6.54 -3.17 -0.18
C LEU A 145 -6.75 -2.02 0.80
N LEU A 146 -7.42 -2.28 1.94
CA LEU A 146 -7.59 -1.28 3.01
C LEU A 146 -6.24 -0.77 3.52
N THR A 147 -5.27 -1.67 3.66
CA THR A 147 -3.91 -1.31 4.07
C THR A 147 -3.28 -0.36 3.06
N ASP A 148 -3.29 -0.70 1.78
CA ASP A 148 -2.70 0.13 0.72
C ASP A 148 -3.39 1.50 0.64
N GLN A 149 -4.71 1.55 0.79
CA GLN A 149 -5.47 2.81 0.81
C GLN A 149 -5.10 3.71 1.99
N ILE A 150 -4.85 3.14 3.17
CA ILE A 150 -4.43 3.90 4.35
C ILE A 150 -2.95 4.31 4.24
N GLU A 151 -2.08 3.39 3.81
CA GLU A 151 -0.64 3.66 3.66
C GLU A 151 -0.37 4.80 2.67
N PHE A 152 -1.22 4.97 1.66
CA PHE A 152 -1.03 5.96 0.59
C PHE A 152 -1.79 7.28 0.79
N ALA A 153 -2.54 7.42 1.88
CA ALA A 153 -3.35 8.60 2.13
C ALA A 153 -2.54 9.75 2.75
N ASP A 154 -2.76 10.98 2.27
CA ASP A 154 -2.33 12.20 2.98
C ASP A 154 -3.29 12.55 4.11
N VAL A 155 -4.59 12.28 3.89
CA VAL A 155 -5.66 12.52 4.85
C VAL A 155 -6.52 11.28 4.99
N VAL A 156 -6.73 10.83 6.24
CA VAL A 156 -7.66 9.75 6.56
C VAL A 156 -8.87 10.33 7.29
N ILE A 157 -10.03 10.20 6.67
CA ILE A 157 -11.31 10.56 7.28
C ILE A 157 -11.83 9.36 8.04
N LEU A 158 -11.67 9.37 9.38
CA LEU A 158 -12.24 8.35 10.24
C LEU A 158 -13.70 8.68 10.53
N ASN A 159 -14.59 8.06 9.76
CA ASN A 159 -16.02 8.35 9.76
C ASN A 159 -16.80 7.46 10.73
N LYS A 160 -18.02 7.86 11.06
CA LYS A 160 -18.96 7.17 11.96
C LYS A 160 -18.44 7.01 13.40
N VAL A 161 -17.64 7.97 13.88
CA VAL A 161 -17.06 7.87 15.22
C VAL A 161 -18.12 7.90 16.34
N SER A 162 -19.29 8.53 16.11
CA SER A 162 -20.41 8.51 17.06
C SER A 162 -21.12 7.15 17.16
N ASP A 163 -21.04 6.34 16.12
CA ASP A 163 -21.70 5.03 16.05
C ASP A 163 -20.77 3.91 16.55
N ALA A 164 -19.47 4.19 16.62
CA ALA A 164 -18.46 3.30 17.15
C ALA A 164 -18.31 3.42 18.67
N ARG A 165 -17.94 2.32 19.33
CA ARG A 165 -17.55 2.36 20.74
C ARG A 165 -16.20 3.08 20.88
N PRO A 166 -15.93 3.82 21.99
CA PRO A 166 -14.64 4.51 22.19
C PRO A 166 -13.41 3.60 21.95
N ALA A 167 -13.46 2.35 22.41
CA ALA A 167 -12.39 1.38 22.21
C ALA A 167 -12.18 1.00 20.72
N GLN A 168 -13.23 1.05 19.90
CA GLN A 168 -13.11 0.82 18.44
C GLN A 168 -12.44 2.00 17.75
N VAL A 169 -12.83 3.23 18.14
CA VAL A 169 -12.20 4.45 17.62
C VAL A 169 -10.70 4.47 17.96
N ASP A 170 -10.34 4.16 19.22
CA ASP A 170 -8.93 4.11 19.65
C ASP A 170 -8.14 3.05 18.89
N ALA A 171 -8.74 1.86 18.69
CA ALA A 171 -8.09 0.79 17.92
C ALA A 171 -7.96 1.17 16.44
N ALA A 172 -8.98 1.78 15.83
CA ALA A 172 -8.92 2.26 14.46
C ALA A 172 -7.80 3.30 14.28
N ARG A 173 -7.70 4.26 15.21
CA ARG A 173 -6.62 5.26 15.20
C ARG A 173 -5.23 4.61 15.28
N LYS A 174 -5.06 3.59 16.13
CA LYS A 174 -3.80 2.84 16.25
C LYS A 174 -3.45 2.11 14.96
N ILE A 175 -4.43 1.45 14.32
CA ILE A 175 -4.22 0.79 13.02
C ILE A 175 -3.77 1.81 11.98
N ILE A 176 -4.49 2.94 11.84
CA ILE A 176 -4.15 3.98 10.88
C ILE A 176 -2.73 4.50 11.14
N ARG A 177 -2.39 4.82 12.38
CA ARG A 177 -1.04 5.30 12.73
C ARG A 177 0.05 4.27 12.52
N SER A 178 -0.26 2.98 12.70
CA SER A 178 0.70 1.89 12.41
C SER A 178 0.99 1.74 10.92
N LEU A 179 0.02 2.04 10.08
CA LEU A 179 0.15 1.97 8.62
C LEU A 179 0.74 3.26 8.06
N ASN A 180 0.29 4.41 8.57
CA ASN A 180 0.68 5.73 8.10
C ASN A 180 0.75 6.72 9.26
N ALA A 181 1.97 7.00 9.72
CA ALA A 181 2.19 7.93 10.83
C ALA A 181 1.95 9.39 10.44
N ASP A 182 2.13 9.74 9.16
CA ASP A 182 2.11 11.14 8.70
C ASP A 182 0.72 11.61 8.27
N ALA A 183 -0.20 10.70 7.96
CA ALA A 183 -1.54 11.08 7.52
C ALA A 183 -2.26 11.98 8.54
N GLU A 184 -2.90 13.05 8.10
CA GLU A 184 -3.82 13.80 8.94
C GLU A 184 -5.08 12.95 9.18
N ILE A 185 -5.40 12.64 10.46
CA ILE A 185 -6.62 11.89 10.80
C ILE A 185 -7.71 12.90 11.18
N ILE A 186 -8.83 12.87 10.46
CA ILE A 186 -10.01 13.70 10.73
C ILE A 186 -11.14 12.81 11.19
N GLU A 187 -11.49 12.91 12.47
CA GLU A 187 -12.62 12.19 13.05
C GLU A 187 -13.92 12.92 12.76
N THR A 188 -14.91 12.20 12.21
CA THR A 188 -16.16 12.82 11.78
C THR A 188 -17.33 11.84 11.81
N ASN A 189 -18.51 12.38 11.53
CA ASN A 189 -19.74 11.64 11.29
C ASN A 189 -20.36 12.11 9.98
N ARG A 190 -20.94 11.19 9.21
CA ARG A 190 -21.52 11.45 7.89
C ARG A 190 -20.54 12.12 6.92
N SER A 191 -19.25 11.89 7.11
CA SER A 191 -18.17 12.49 6.34
C SER A 191 -18.24 14.02 6.25
N GLU A 192 -18.74 14.69 7.30
CA GLU A 192 -18.78 16.14 7.40
C GLU A 192 -17.38 16.67 7.69
N VAL A 193 -16.69 17.14 6.65
CA VAL A 193 -15.32 17.66 6.70
C VAL A 193 -15.29 19.02 6.05
N ALA A 194 -14.60 19.98 6.68
CA ALA A 194 -14.38 21.29 6.10
C ALA A 194 -13.54 21.18 4.81
N ALA A 195 -13.94 21.91 3.76
CA ALA A 195 -13.35 21.76 2.43
C ALA A 195 -11.85 22.08 2.40
N GLU A 196 -11.40 23.03 3.22
CA GLU A 196 -9.97 23.40 3.34
C GLU A 196 -9.09 22.29 3.91
N LYS A 197 -9.66 21.26 4.51
CA LYS A 197 -8.93 20.10 5.02
C LYS A 197 -8.56 19.08 3.96
N ILE A 198 -9.20 19.14 2.81
CA ILE A 198 -9.05 18.17 1.72
C ILE A 198 -8.88 18.81 0.35
N LEU A 199 -9.04 20.12 0.23
CA LEU A 199 -8.82 20.87 -1.01
C LEU A 199 -7.77 21.96 -0.79
N ASN A 200 -6.86 22.08 -1.75
CA ASN A 200 -5.75 23.03 -1.75
C ASN A 200 -4.85 22.89 -0.53
N THR A 201 -4.63 21.66 -0.12
CA THR A 201 -3.78 21.32 1.02
C THR A 201 -2.30 21.36 0.62
N GLY A 202 -1.98 20.99 -0.63
CA GLY A 202 -0.62 20.82 -1.11
C GLY A 202 0.13 19.69 -0.42
N LEU A 203 -0.60 18.72 0.18
CA LEU A 203 -0.01 17.63 0.96
C LEU A 203 0.63 16.58 0.05
N PHE A 204 0.01 16.32 -1.12
CA PHE A 204 0.50 15.27 -1.99
C PHE A 204 1.87 15.63 -2.58
N ASP A 205 2.79 14.70 -2.40
CA ASP A 205 4.12 14.73 -2.96
C ASP A 205 4.45 13.33 -3.48
N PHE A 206 4.69 13.19 -4.78
CA PHE A 206 4.86 11.89 -5.41
C PHE A 206 6.08 11.14 -4.87
N ASP A 207 7.17 11.84 -4.60
CA ASP A 207 8.39 11.25 -4.05
C ASP A 207 8.14 10.74 -2.62
N LYS A 208 7.41 11.52 -1.81
CA LYS A 208 7.02 11.13 -0.46
C LYS A 208 5.96 10.03 -0.42
N ALA A 209 5.08 9.96 -1.42
CA ALA A 209 4.03 8.96 -1.44
C ALA A 209 4.56 7.52 -1.40
N HIS A 210 5.74 7.27 -1.94
CA HIS A 210 6.44 5.99 -1.83
C HIS A 210 7.10 5.76 -0.45
N GLU A 211 7.27 6.81 0.34
CA GLU A 211 7.94 6.81 1.65
C GLU A 211 6.95 6.80 2.82
N HIS A 212 5.67 7.12 2.56
CA HIS A 212 4.61 7.20 3.59
C HIS A 212 4.46 5.94 4.43
N PRO A 213 4.47 4.71 3.85
CA PRO A 213 4.32 3.52 4.66
C PRO A 213 5.44 3.39 5.70
N MET A 214 5.08 3.18 6.96
CA MET A 214 6.08 3.02 8.03
C MET A 214 7.09 1.94 7.74
N TRP A 215 6.69 0.85 7.09
CA TRP A 215 7.61 -0.22 6.70
C TRP A 215 8.68 0.26 5.70
N ALA A 216 8.35 1.17 4.78
CA ALA A 216 9.31 1.73 3.84
C ALA A 216 10.33 2.63 4.55
N LYS A 217 9.88 3.49 5.47
CA LYS A 217 10.74 4.34 6.30
C LYS A 217 11.74 3.53 7.10
N GLU A 218 11.29 2.44 7.71
CA GLU A 218 12.14 1.56 8.51
C GLU A 218 13.14 0.75 7.67
N LEU A 219 12.74 0.30 6.45
CA LEU A 219 13.62 -0.48 5.58
C LEU A 219 14.66 0.38 4.86
N TYR A 220 14.25 1.52 4.34
CA TYR A 220 15.11 2.33 3.48
C TYR A 220 15.83 3.46 4.20
N GLY A 221 15.55 3.65 5.51
CA GLY A 221 16.33 4.53 6.38
C GLY A 221 16.24 6.01 5.99
N PHE A 222 15.04 6.50 5.66
CA PHE A 222 14.81 7.93 5.49
C PHE A 222 15.06 8.63 6.82
N SER A 223 16.14 9.40 6.90
CA SER A 223 17.00 9.58 8.05
C SER A 223 16.54 10.54 9.16
N ASP A 224 15.33 11.03 9.17
CA ASP A 224 14.86 11.97 10.20
C ASP A 224 13.61 11.51 10.97
N HIS A 225 13.31 10.21 10.90
CA HIS A 225 12.18 9.66 11.62
C HIS A 225 12.56 9.35 13.08
N VAL A 226 12.28 10.28 13.97
CA VAL A 226 12.10 9.96 15.40
C VAL A 226 10.76 9.25 15.48
N PRO A 227 10.69 7.99 15.94
CA PRO A 227 9.42 7.28 16.05
C PRO A 227 8.47 8.07 16.97
N GLU A 228 7.51 8.78 16.41
CA GLU A 228 6.36 9.32 17.17
C GLU A 228 5.46 8.19 17.70
N THR A 229 5.92 6.98 17.54
CA THR A 229 5.24 5.72 17.82
C THR A 229 4.93 5.51 19.29
N GLU A 230 5.65 6.15 20.21
CA GLU A 230 5.36 6.04 21.63
C GLU A 230 4.04 6.73 22.03
N GLU A 231 3.62 7.79 21.32
CA GLU A 231 2.42 8.55 21.65
C GLU A 231 1.14 7.74 21.47
N TYR A 232 1.11 6.79 20.51
CA TYR A 232 -0.06 5.96 20.22
C TYR A 232 0.10 4.50 20.65
N GLY A 233 1.22 4.13 21.30
CA GLY A 233 1.52 2.76 21.71
C GLY A 233 1.75 1.82 20.52
N VAL A 234 2.17 2.36 19.38
CA VAL A 234 2.63 1.63 18.21
C VAL A 234 4.15 1.61 18.23
N SER A 235 4.75 0.52 17.81
CA SER A 235 6.21 0.40 17.68
C SER A 235 6.56 -0.43 16.46
N SER A 236 7.78 -0.24 15.95
CA SER A 236 8.34 -0.97 14.84
C SER A 236 9.61 -1.70 15.24
N TYR A 237 9.92 -2.76 14.51
CA TYR A 237 11.16 -3.52 14.66
C TYR A 237 11.62 -4.05 13.32
N VAL A 238 12.88 -3.80 12.98
CA VAL A 238 13.50 -4.35 11.77
C VAL A 238 14.37 -5.53 12.14
N TYR A 239 13.97 -6.71 11.68
CA TYR A 239 14.76 -7.92 11.78
C TYR A 239 15.77 -7.97 10.63
N ARG A 240 17.05 -7.96 10.95
CA ARG A 240 18.14 -8.05 9.98
C ARG A 240 19.08 -9.19 10.33
N GLU A 241 19.26 -10.11 9.37
CA GLU A 241 20.22 -11.20 9.48
C GLU A 241 20.78 -11.57 8.09
N ARG A 242 21.92 -12.26 8.08
CA ARG A 242 22.56 -12.67 6.82
C ARG A 242 22.36 -14.14 6.49
N GLN A 243 22.20 -14.97 7.49
CA GLN A 243 22.00 -16.40 7.29
C GLN A 243 20.66 -16.70 6.65
N PRO A 244 20.58 -17.73 5.77
CA PRO A 244 19.31 -18.14 5.18
C PRO A 244 18.37 -18.72 6.23
N PHE A 245 17.09 -18.62 5.98
CA PHE A 245 16.10 -19.35 6.75
C PHE A 245 15.98 -20.81 6.30
N ILE A 246 15.61 -21.69 7.21
CA ILE A 246 15.13 -23.06 6.96
C ILE A 246 13.70 -22.95 6.44
N PRO A 247 13.36 -23.43 5.21
CA PRO A 247 12.08 -23.18 4.58
C PRO A 247 10.85 -23.55 5.41
N GLU A 248 10.78 -24.76 5.94
CA GLU A 248 9.64 -25.21 6.77
C GLU A 248 9.45 -24.36 8.02
N LYS A 249 10.56 -23.98 8.68
CA LYS A 249 10.50 -23.22 9.91
C LYS A 249 10.00 -21.81 9.68
N ILE A 250 10.55 -21.13 8.65
CA ILE A 250 10.14 -19.75 8.40
C ILE A 250 8.69 -19.69 7.90
N LEU A 251 8.24 -20.60 7.05
CA LEU A 251 6.86 -20.64 6.63
C LEU A 251 5.91 -20.85 7.82
N ALA A 252 6.25 -21.79 8.72
CA ALA A 252 5.46 -22.02 9.93
C ALA A 252 5.46 -20.80 10.87
N ALA A 253 6.59 -20.08 10.97
CA ALA A 253 6.69 -18.88 11.81
C ALA A 253 5.87 -17.72 11.27
N LEU A 254 5.88 -17.50 9.93
CA LEU A 254 5.17 -16.41 9.27
C LEU A 254 3.65 -16.66 9.18
N ASN A 255 3.22 -17.93 9.06
CA ASN A 255 1.82 -18.31 9.04
C ASN A 255 1.25 -18.56 10.46
N GLY A 256 2.09 -18.54 11.48
CA GLY A 256 1.66 -18.70 12.87
C GLY A 256 1.27 -17.37 13.52
N ASP A 257 0.84 -17.45 14.77
CA ASP A 257 0.47 -16.27 15.54
C ASP A 257 1.66 -15.31 15.69
N LEU A 258 1.40 -14.05 15.32
CA LEU A 258 2.29 -12.90 15.51
C LEU A 258 1.56 -11.86 16.39
N PRO A 259 1.46 -12.08 17.71
CA PRO A 259 0.62 -11.27 18.59
C PRO A 259 1.03 -9.80 18.56
N GLY A 260 0.05 -8.92 18.36
CA GLY A 260 0.25 -7.47 18.32
C GLY A 260 0.78 -6.93 17.00
N VAL A 261 1.23 -7.78 16.06
CA VAL A 261 1.66 -7.33 14.74
C VAL A 261 0.44 -6.95 13.90
N ILE A 262 0.45 -5.73 13.40
CA ILE A 262 -0.59 -5.16 12.55
C ILE A 262 -0.15 -5.22 11.08
N ARG A 263 1.12 -4.91 10.83
CA ARG A 263 1.74 -4.90 9.51
C ARG A 263 3.12 -5.53 9.57
N ALA A 264 3.47 -6.33 8.58
CA ALA A 264 4.87 -6.67 8.34
C ALA A 264 5.14 -6.67 6.84
N LYS A 265 6.33 -6.24 6.47
CA LYS A 265 6.78 -6.29 5.08
C LYS A 265 8.31 -6.42 5.03
N GLY A 266 8.80 -6.89 3.91
CA GLY A 266 10.23 -6.95 3.65
C GLY A 266 10.61 -8.16 2.83
N HIS A 267 11.90 -8.40 2.76
CA HIS A 267 12.43 -9.48 1.94
C HIS A 267 13.31 -10.42 2.76
N PHE A 268 13.34 -11.65 2.28
CA PHE A 268 14.14 -12.71 2.90
C PHE A 268 14.59 -13.74 1.86
N TRP A 269 15.48 -14.62 2.28
CA TRP A 269 15.91 -15.75 1.48
C TRP A 269 15.99 -17.04 2.28
N ILE A 270 15.88 -18.17 1.58
CA ILE A 270 15.85 -19.52 2.15
C ILE A 270 16.98 -20.36 1.61
N SER A 271 17.43 -21.33 2.39
CA SER A 271 18.60 -22.16 2.05
C SER A 271 18.44 -22.97 0.76
N THR A 272 17.23 -23.43 0.45
CA THR A 272 16.93 -24.26 -0.74
C THR A 272 16.86 -23.46 -2.04
N ARG A 273 16.70 -22.14 -1.96
CA ARG A 273 16.58 -21.23 -3.12
C ARG A 273 17.48 -20.01 -2.96
N PRO A 274 18.81 -20.20 -2.92
CA PRO A 274 19.75 -19.14 -2.58
C PRO A 274 19.81 -18.00 -3.60
N ASP A 275 19.27 -18.21 -4.79
CA ASP A 275 19.27 -17.19 -5.84
C ASP A 275 18.06 -16.27 -5.77
N TRP A 276 17.01 -16.67 -5.06
CA TRP A 276 15.74 -15.96 -5.05
C TRP A 276 15.60 -15.02 -3.87
N VAL A 277 15.02 -13.84 -4.15
CA VAL A 277 14.48 -12.92 -3.15
C VAL A 277 13.02 -13.26 -2.95
N ALA A 278 12.61 -13.54 -1.71
CA ALA A 278 11.22 -13.67 -1.31
C ALA A 278 10.74 -12.38 -0.65
N GLU A 279 9.59 -11.87 -1.04
CA GLU A 279 8.87 -10.83 -0.31
C GLU A 279 7.90 -11.46 0.67
N PHE A 280 7.91 -10.98 1.90
CA PHE A 280 6.88 -11.23 2.90
C PHE A 280 6.02 -9.99 3.06
N SER A 281 4.70 -10.17 3.07
CA SER A 281 3.73 -9.13 3.40
C SER A 281 2.69 -9.70 4.35
N LEU A 282 2.44 -9.00 5.45
CA LEU A 282 1.35 -9.27 6.38
C LEU A 282 0.55 -7.99 6.55
N ALA A 283 -0.75 -8.09 6.42
CA ALA A 283 -1.71 -7.04 6.72
C ALA A 283 -2.87 -7.66 7.50
N GLY A 284 -3.09 -7.19 8.72
CA GLY A 284 -4.10 -7.77 9.60
C GLY A 284 -3.96 -9.27 9.78
N ALA A 285 -4.98 -10.02 9.37
CA ALA A 285 -5.01 -11.48 9.50
C ALA A 285 -4.35 -12.23 8.33
N LEU A 286 -4.01 -11.55 7.25
CA LEU A 286 -3.52 -12.19 6.02
C LEU A 286 -2.03 -11.99 5.82
N SER A 287 -1.35 -13.07 5.49
CA SER A 287 0.05 -13.08 5.11
C SER A 287 0.23 -13.65 3.71
N SER A 288 1.25 -13.16 3.02
CA SER A 288 1.65 -13.68 1.71
C SER A 288 3.17 -13.73 1.57
N VAL A 289 3.64 -14.70 0.79
CA VAL A 289 5.04 -14.81 0.38
C VAL A 289 5.08 -14.95 -1.13
N LYS A 290 5.79 -14.04 -1.81
CA LYS A 290 5.92 -14.01 -3.27
C LYS A 290 7.39 -13.88 -3.68
N PRO A 291 7.81 -14.44 -4.83
CA PRO A 291 9.13 -14.14 -5.38
C PRO A 291 9.17 -12.70 -5.90
N MET A 292 10.23 -11.96 -5.54
CA MET A 292 10.49 -10.61 -6.08
C MET A 292 11.48 -10.59 -7.24
N GLY A 293 12.30 -11.64 -7.36
CA GLY A 293 13.39 -11.69 -8.32
C GLY A 293 14.58 -12.45 -7.78
N THR A 294 15.78 -12.09 -8.21
CA THR A 294 17.03 -12.74 -7.81
C THR A 294 17.99 -11.77 -7.15
N TRP A 295 18.79 -12.24 -6.19
CA TRP A 295 19.87 -11.48 -5.58
C TRP A 295 20.93 -11.11 -6.61
N TRP A 296 21.50 -9.94 -6.50
CA TRP A 296 22.59 -9.50 -7.38
C TRP A 296 23.80 -10.43 -7.27
N ALA A 297 24.05 -11.02 -6.12
CA ALA A 297 25.08 -12.03 -5.91
C ALA A 297 24.87 -13.32 -6.73
N SER A 298 23.68 -13.52 -7.30
CA SER A 298 23.35 -14.65 -8.20
C SER A 298 23.36 -14.25 -9.68
N VAL A 299 23.56 -12.96 -9.98
CA VAL A 299 23.60 -12.42 -11.34
C VAL A 299 25.05 -12.15 -11.72
N ALA A 300 25.51 -12.65 -12.87
CA ALA A 300 26.84 -12.36 -13.38
C ALA A 300 27.00 -10.83 -13.56
N ARG A 301 28.14 -10.29 -13.11
CA ARG A 301 28.36 -8.84 -13.06
C ARG A 301 28.25 -8.15 -14.45
N GLU A 302 28.52 -8.88 -15.50
CA GLU A 302 28.36 -8.43 -16.89
C GLU A 302 26.90 -8.21 -17.31
N ASN A 303 25.96 -8.78 -16.56
CA ASN A 303 24.51 -8.62 -16.79
C ASN A 303 23.86 -7.58 -15.86
N TRP A 304 24.67 -6.85 -15.07
CA TRP A 304 24.15 -5.77 -14.25
C TRP A 304 23.83 -4.57 -15.13
N PRO A 305 22.70 -3.86 -14.88
CA PRO A 305 22.36 -2.65 -15.62
C PRO A 305 23.43 -1.56 -15.42
N ASP A 306 23.77 -0.88 -16.49
CA ASP A 306 24.73 0.23 -16.47
C ASP A 306 24.08 1.52 -15.91
N HIS A 307 23.62 1.46 -14.67
CA HIS A 307 23.04 2.59 -13.95
C HIS A 307 23.81 2.84 -12.66
N ASN A 308 24.30 4.05 -12.47
CA ASN A 308 25.08 4.47 -11.30
C ASN A 308 24.40 4.17 -9.94
N GLY A 309 23.07 4.03 -9.89
CA GLY A 309 22.31 3.70 -8.70
C GLY A 309 22.43 2.22 -8.26
N VAL A 310 22.53 1.28 -9.21
CA VAL A 310 22.59 -0.17 -8.91
C VAL A 310 23.90 -0.51 -8.22
N ASP A 311 25.03 -0.04 -8.73
CA ASP A 311 26.34 -0.30 -8.12
C ASP A 311 26.42 0.24 -6.69
N ALA A 312 25.90 1.45 -6.44
CA ALA A 312 25.88 2.04 -5.10
C ALA A 312 25.00 1.26 -4.13
N TYR A 313 23.82 0.85 -4.58
CA TYR A 313 22.88 0.03 -3.80
C TYR A 313 23.50 -1.32 -3.43
N VAL A 314 24.06 -2.03 -4.43
CA VAL A 314 24.67 -3.35 -4.20
C VAL A 314 25.88 -3.25 -3.26
N GLN A 315 26.74 -2.25 -3.44
CA GLN A 315 27.88 -2.03 -2.56
C GLN A 315 27.49 -1.73 -1.12
N ALA A 316 26.43 -0.95 -0.92
CA ALA A 316 25.93 -0.61 0.42
C ALA A 316 25.41 -1.86 1.18
N HIS A 317 24.94 -2.88 0.45
CA HIS A 317 24.36 -4.09 1.04
C HIS A 317 25.26 -5.32 0.95
N TRP A 318 26.43 -5.20 0.29
CA TRP A 318 27.31 -6.34 0.07
C TRP A 318 28.09 -6.72 1.33
N GLN A 319 28.02 -8.01 1.69
CA GLN A 319 28.77 -8.58 2.81
C GLN A 319 29.21 -10.02 2.49
N GLU A 320 30.53 -10.26 2.47
CA GLU A 320 31.06 -11.61 2.29
C GLU A 320 30.69 -12.52 3.48
N PRO A 321 30.40 -13.82 3.23
CA PRO A 321 30.42 -14.51 1.93
C PRO A 321 29.07 -14.47 1.19
N TRP A 322 28.07 -13.72 1.67
CA TRP A 322 26.67 -13.81 1.24
C TRP A 322 26.34 -12.87 0.06
N GLY A 323 27.22 -11.91 -0.25
CA GLY A 323 26.90 -10.85 -1.19
C GLY A 323 25.83 -9.92 -0.63
N ASP A 324 24.84 -9.56 -1.44
CA ASP A 324 23.69 -8.72 -1.03
C ASP A 324 22.55 -9.51 -0.37
N ARG A 325 22.67 -10.85 -0.27
CA ARG A 325 21.68 -11.73 0.38
C ARG A 325 21.52 -11.37 1.85
N ARG A 326 20.27 -11.15 2.26
CA ARG A 326 19.93 -10.81 3.64
C ARG A 326 18.47 -11.08 3.98
N GLN A 327 18.22 -11.19 5.26
CA GLN A 327 16.91 -11.08 5.86
C GLN A 327 16.70 -9.62 6.23
N GLU A 328 15.63 -9.01 5.78
CA GLU A 328 15.27 -7.65 6.13
C GLU A 328 13.75 -7.54 6.18
N LEU A 329 13.19 -7.73 7.39
CA LEU A 329 11.77 -7.80 7.66
C LEU A 329 11.39 -6.75 8.69
N VAL A 330 10.46 -5.87 8.35
CA VAL A 330 9.88 -4.90 9.28
C VAL A 330 8.60 -5.46 9.85
N PHE A 331 8.44 -5.31 11.14
CA PHE A 331 7.21 -5.61 11.88
C PHE A 331 6.74 -4.36 12.58
N ILE A 332 5.46 -4.04 12.47
CA ILE A 332 4.82 -2.85 13.05
C ILE A 332 3.59 -3.30 13.81
N GLY A 333 3.38 -2.76 14.98
CA GLY A 333 2.18 -3.09 15.76
C GLY A 333 2.18 -2.54 17.17
N SER A 334 1.30 -3.07 18.00
CA SER A 334 1.10 -2.60 19.38
C SER A 334 1.18 -3.74 20.37
N GLY A 335 1.93 -3.54 21.47
CA GLY A 335 2.09 -4.53 22.51
C GLY A 335 2.89 -5.78 22.11
N ILE A 336 3.78 -5.66 21.12
CA ILE A 336 4.60 -6.77 20.63
C ILE A 336 5.74 -7.06 21.61
N ASP A 337 5.95 -8.32 21.93
CA ASP A 337 7.18 -8.78 22.58
C ASP A 337 8.27 -8.98 21.52
N TRP A 338 9.08 -7.94 21.29
CA TRP A 338 10.17 -7.94 20.31
C TRP A 338 11.21 -9.01 20.55
N ASN A 339 11.49 -9.33 21.81
CA ASN A 339 12.46 -10.38 22.16
C ASN A 339 11.92 -11.76 21.77
N ALA A 340 10.65 -12.03 22.05
CA ALA A 340 10.00 -13.28 21.67
C ALA A 340 9.92 -13.41 20.14
N LEU A 341 9.57 -12.33 19.42
CA LEU A 341 9.52 -12.33 17.97
C LEU A 341 10.92 -12.57 17.37
N LYS A 342 11.95 -11.85 17.85
CA LYS A 342 13.32 -12.07 17.41
C LYS A 342 13.77 -13.52 17.64
N ALA A 343 13.54 -14.05 18.81
CA ALA A 343 13.91 -15.44 19.14
C ALA A 343 13.18 -16.46 18.23
N LYS A 344 11.92 -16.19 17.90
CA LYS A 344 11.13 -17.02 16.96
C LYS A 344 11.75 -17.03 15.56
N LEU A 345 12.19 -15.88 15.06
CA LEU A 345 12.83 -15.74 13.74
C LEU A 345 14.27 -16.32 13.76
N ASP A 346 15.05 -16.07 14.80
CA ASP A 346 16.40 -16.65 14.97
C ASP A 346 16.38 -18.18 14.94
N ALA A 347 15.35 -18.80 15.53
CA ALA A 347 15.17 -20.27 15.52
C ALA A 347 14.88 -20.83 14.12
N CYS A 348 14.53 -19.96 13.16
CA CYS A 348 14.33 -20.33 11.76
C CYS A 348 15.59 -20.27 10.91
N LEU A 349 16.67 -19.64 11.40
CA LEU A 349 17.93 -19.55 10.67
C LEU A 349 18.62 -20.92 10.54
N VAL A 350 19.30 -21.11 9.44
CA VAL A 350 20.24 -22.24 9.29
C VAL A 350 21.42 -22.00 10.23
N PRO A 351 21.79 -22.98 11.07
CA PRO A 351 22.94 -22.83 11.97
C PRO A 351 24.24 -22.53 11.19
N ILE A 352 25.10 -21.66 11.74
CA ILE A 352 26.38 -21.26 11.13
C ILE A 352 27.24 -22.50 10.80
N SER A 353 27.18 -23.51 11.64
CA SER A 353 27.90 -24.78 11.44
C SER A 353 27.49 -25.53 10.17
N MET A 354 26.29 -25.26 9.64
CA MET A 354 25.73 -25.89 8.45
C MET A 354 25.74 -24.98 7.22
N ALA A 355 25.98 -23.67 7.39
CA ALA A 355 25.97 -22.69 6.29
C ALA A 355 27.02 -21.63 6.56
N SER A 356 28.27 -21.89 6.18
CA SER A 356 29.37 -20.93 6.29
C SER A 356 29.57 -20.10 5.03
N SER A 357 28.98 -20.51 3.91
CA SER A 357 29.03 -19.84 2.60
C SER A 357 27.89 -20.33 1.70
N PRO A 358 27.56 -19.63 0.60
CA PRO A 358 26.54 -20.07 -0.35
C PRO A 358 26.78 -21.48 -0.92
N SER A 359 28.05 -21.88 -1.09
CA SER A 359 28.41 -23.22 -1.58
C SER A 359 28.26 -24.35 -0.54
N ALA A 360 28.10 -24.00 0.72
CA ALA A 360 27.93 -24.94 1.83
C ALA A 360 26.47 -25.02 2.34
N LEU A 361 25.51 -24.50 1.55
CA LEU A 361 24.11 -24.51 1.95
C LEU A 361 23.50 -25.91 1.88
N PRO A 362 22.65 -26.29 2.86
CA PRO A 362 21.89 -27.52 2.78
C PRO A 362 20.70 -27.35 1.82
N LEU A 363 20.92 -27.68 0.55
CA LEU A 363 19.90 -27.52 -0.52
C LEU A 363 18.80 -28.59 -0.48
N ASP A 364 19.05 -29.74 0.18
CA ASP A 364 18.14 -30.89 0.20
C ASP A 364 17.12 -30.86 1.36
N MET A 365 16.91 -29.68 1.96
CA MET A 365 15.89 -29.52 2.99
C MET A 365 14.48 -29.55 2.38
N PRO A 366 13.47 -30.02 3.14
CA PRO A 366 12.08 -29.86 2.73
C PRO A 366 11.73 -28.40 2.47
N ASP A 367 11.10 -28.15 1.32
CA ASP A 367 10.73 -26.80 0.89
C ASP A 367 9.23 -26.76 0.56
N PRO A 368 8.40 -26.24 1.48
CA PRO A 368 6.95 -26.20 1.32
C PRO A 368 6.46 -25.03 0.48
N PHE A 369 7.35 -24.11 0.06
CA PHE A 369 6.95 -22.99 -0.79
C PHE A 369 6.55 -23.45 -2.19
N PRO A 370 5.57 -22.80 -2.84
CA PRO A 370 5.22 -23.09 -4.22
C PRO A 370 6.42 -22.89 -5.17
N ILE A 371 6.33 -23.43 -6.37
CA ILE A 371 7.39 -23.23 -7.37
C ILE A 371 7.40 -21.76 -7.79
N TRP A 372 8.56 -21.09 -7.59
CA TRP A 372 8.76 -19.74 -8.06
C TRP A 372 9.22 -19.74 -9.52
N ARG A 373 8.62 -18.91 -10.34
CA ARG A 373 8.96 -18.76 -11.77
C ARG A 373 9.41 -17.33 -12.04
N ARG A 374 10.29 -17.16 -13.01
CA ARG A 374 10.61 -15.83 -13.53
C ARG A 374 9.44 -15.33 -14.36
N SER A 375 9.20 -14.01 -14.36
CA SER A 375 8.07 -13.39 -15.06
C SER A 375 8.04 -13.67 -16.58
N GLU A 376 9.16 -14.01 -17.20
CA GLU A 376 9.25 -14.40 -18.60
C GLU A 376 8.77 -15.85 -18.89
N GLU A 377 8.61 -16.68 -17.85
CA GLU A 377 8.12 -18.08 -17.98
C GLU A 377 6.63 -18.23 -17.64
N ALA A 378 5.97 -17.11 -17.29
CA ALA A 378 4.56 -17.08 -16.90
C ALA A 378 3.62 -16.54 -18.01
N ALA A 379 4.14 -16.35 -19.24
CA ALA A 379 3.38 -15.89 -20.41
C ALA A 379 2.99 -17.09 -21.31
#